data_da22c1b9392f7635e0558624dc52ab9b
#
_entry.id   da22c1b9392f7635e0558624dc52ab9b
#
_cell.length_a   1.000
_cell.length_b   1.000
_cell.length_c   1.000
_cell.angle_alpha   90.00
_cell.angle_beta   90.00
_cell.angle_gamma   90.00
#
_symmetry.space_group_name_H-M   'P 1'
#
loop_
_entity.id
_entity.type
_entity.pdbx_description
1 polymer ?
#
loop_
_entity_poly.entity_id
_entity_poly.type
_entity_poly.pdbx_seq_one_letter_code
_entity_poly.pdbx_strand_id
1 'polypeptide(L)'
;MGIIGLGNIGAAIARRGFHGFNMNILYHGRREKLELAQPLNARFYELDELLEQSDFIVVAVDLNANTQHLIDAEAFKKMQSHAVFVNISRGAVVDEQALIQALEQ
;
A
#
# COMPACT_ATOMS: atom_id res chain seq x y z
N MET A 1 -7.65 -2.91 -4.10
CA MET A 1 -6.32 -3.18 -3.49
C MET A 1 -5.43 -1.97 -3.68
N GLY A 2 -4.86 -1.48 -2.60
CA GLY A 2 -3.89 -0.40 -2.62
C GLY A 2 -2.48 -0.96 -2.46
N ILE A 3 -1.58 -0.61 -3.38
CA ILE A 3 -0.18 -1.03 -3.36
C ILE A 3 0.68 0.19 -3.06
N ILE A 4 1.41 0.14 -1.96
CA ILE A 4 2.39 1.16 -1.64
C ILE A 4 3.75 0.64 -2.08
N GLY A 5 4.23 1.14 -3.22
CA GLY A 5 5.46 0.70 -3.85
C GLY A 5 5.24 -0.27 -5.01
N LEU A 6 4.93 0.26 -6.20
CA LEU A 6 4.71 -0.58 -7.39
C LEU A 6 6.04 -0.86 -8.07
N GLY A 7 6.83 -1.75 -7.46
CA GLY A 7 8.03 -2.32 -8.05
C GLY A 7 7.75 -3.73 -8.54
N ASN A 8 8.80 -4.55 -8.65
CA ASN A 8 8.65 -5.91 -9.16
C ASN A 8 7.74 -6.79 -8.27
N ILE A 9 7.93 -6.72 -6.96
CA ILE A 9 7.15 -7.52 -6.02
C ILE A 9 5.72 -6.97 -5.93
N GLY A 10 5.57 -5.65 -5.77
CA GLY A 10 4.26 -5.02 -5.72
C GLY A 10 3.45 -5.27 -6.99
N ALA A 11 4.10 -5.19 -8.15
CA ALA A 11 3.44 -5.47 -9.42
C ALA A 11 3.01 -6.94 -9.54
N ALA A 12 3.82 -7.87 -9.03
CA ALA A 12 3.45 -9.29 -9.04
C ALA A 12 2.20 -9.54 -8.19
N ILE A 13 2.13 -8.91 -7.03
CA ILE A 13 0.95 -9.01 -6.15
C ILE A 13 -0.27 -8.37 -6.81
N ALA A 14 -0.09 -7.21 -7.41
CA ALA A 14 -1.16 -6.50 -8.10
C ALA A 14 -1.72 -7.33 -9.26
N ARG A 15 -0.86 -8.01 -10.03
CA ARG A 15 -1.30 -8.89 -11.10
C ARG A 15 -2.20 -10.00 -10.59
N ARG A 16 -1.85 -10.60 -9.46
CA ARG A 16 -2.69 -11.66 -8.87
C ARG A 16 -4.03 -11.13 -8.40
N GLY A 17 -4.04 -9.95 -7.81
CA GLY A 17 -5.30 -9.33 -7.39
C GLY A 17 -6.18 -8.97 -8.58
N PHE A 18 -5.60 -8.40 -9.62
CA PHE A 18 -6.34 -7.99 -10.81
C PHE A 18 -6.87 -9.18 -11.59
N HIS A 19 -5.99 -10.13 -11.93
CA HIS A 19 -6.38 -11.26 -12.78
C HIS A 19 -7.11 -12.37 -12.02
N GLY A 20 -6.72 -12.60 -10.75
CA GLY A 20 -7.28 -13.69 -9.97
C GLY A 20 -8.57 -13.34 -9.25
N PHE A 21 -8.72 -12.09 -8.81
CA PHE A 21 -9.83 -11.66 -7.97
C PHE A 21 -10.59 -10.46 -8.51
N ASN A 22 -10.24 -10.01 -9.70
CA ASN A 22 -10.88 -8.87 -10.37
C ASN A 22 -10.86 -7.59 -9.50
N MET A 23 -9.79 -7.39 -8.76
CA MET A 23 -9.66 -6.22 -7.90
C MET A 23 -9.26 -4.97 -8.69
N ASN A 24 -9.78 -3.83 -8.29
CA ASN A 24 -9.28 -2.54 -8.75
C ASN A 24 -7.95 -2.26 -8.04
N ILE A 25 -6.94 -1.84 -8.82
CA ILE A 25 -5.61 -1.60 -8.28
C ILE A 25 -5.33 -0.11 -8.19
N LEU A 26 -5.03 0.35 -6.97
CA LEU A 26 -4.52 1.69 -6.69
C LEU A 26 -3.07 1.53 -6.27
N TYR A 27 -2.21 2.49 -6.63
CA TYR A 27 -0.83 2.43 -6.16
C TYR A 27 -0.31 3.81 -5.81
N HIS A 28 0.72 3.81 -4.98
CA HIS A 28 1.45 4.99 -4.57
C HIS A 28 2.94 4.68 -4.56
N GLY A 29 3.78 5.67 -4.86
CA GLY A 29 5.22 5.55 -4.83
C GLY A 29 5.85 6.88 -5.13
N ARG A 30 7.15 6.90 -5.38
CA ARG A 30 7.86 8.13 -5.70
C ARG A 30 7.37 8.79 -6.97
N ARG A 31 6.93 7.96 -7.92
CA ARG A 31 6.48 8.43 -9.25
C ARG A 31 5.54 7.41 -9.84
N GLU A 32 4.77 7.86 -10.82
CA GLU A 32 3.94 6.94 -11.58
C GLU A 32 4.81 5.97 -12.38
N LYS A 33 4.35 4.75 -12.47
CA LYS A 33 5.02 3.67 -13.20
C LYS A 33 4.06 3.12 -14.24
N LEU A 34 3.86 3.89 -15.30
CA LEU A 34 2.87 3.57 -16.34
C LEU A 34 3.11 2.21 -16.98
N GLU A 35 4.36 1.82 -17.17
CA GLU A 35 4.70 0.54 -17.80
C GLU A 35 4.16 -0.65 -17.00
N LEU A 36 4.22 -0.55 -15.67
CA LEU A 36 3.71 -1.59 -14.79
C LEU A 36 2.21 -1.45 -14.52
N ALA A 37 1.72 -0.22 -14.53
CA ALA A 37 0.34 0.07 -14.15
C ALA A 37 -0.66 -0.18 -15.29
N GLN A 38 -0.31 0.13 -16.53
CA GLN A 38 -1.24 0.04 -17.66
C GLN A 38 -1.83 -1.36 -17.85
N PRO A 39 -1.03 -2.44 -17.84
CA PRO A 39 -1.60 -3.79 -18.01
C PRO A 39 -2.58 -4.19 -16.91
N LEU A 40 -2.52 -3.52 -15.77
CA LEU A 40 -3.35 -3.83 -14.60
C LEU A 40 -4.47 -2.83 -14.40
N ASN A 41 -4.56 -1.85 -15.28
CA ASN A 41 -5.51 -0.74 -15.11
C ASN A 41 -5.31 -0.02 -13.78
N ALA A 42 -4.10 -0.06 -13.22
CA ALA A 42 -3.78 0.52 -11.94
C ALA A 42 -3.71 2.04 -12.04
N ARG A 43 -4.17 2.73 -11.00
CA ARG A 43 -4.17 4.19 -10.94
C ARG A 43 -3.28 4.69 -9.83
N PHE A 44 -2.55 5.76 -10.11
CA PHE A 44 -1.70 6.42 -9.14
C PHE A 44 -2.52 7.33 -8.25
N TYR A 45 -2.30 7.22 -6.93
CA TYR A 45 -2.97 8.05 -5.93
C TYR A 45 -1.95 8.60 -4.94
N GLU A 46 -2.25 9.74 -4.35
CA GLU A 46 -1.55 10.19 -3.16
C GLU A 46 -1.79 9.19 -2.02
N LEU A 47 -0.84 9.11 -1.10
CA LEU A 47 -0.89 8.11 -0.03
C LEU A 47 -2.20 8.18 0.76
N ASP A 48 -2.61 9.38 1.16
CA ASP A 48 -3.81 9.55 1.98
C ASP A 48 -5.07 9.03 1.25
N GLU A 49 -5.20 9.35 -0.02
CA GLU A 49 -6.35 8.91 -0.81
C GLU A 49 -6.34 7.39 -0.99
N LEU A 50 -5.17 6.82 -1.22
CA LEU A 50 -5.03 5.37 -1.35
C LEU A 50 -5.49 4.68 -0.06
N LEU A 51 -5.07 5.18 1.09
CA LEU A 51 -5.44 4.60 2.39
C LEU A 51 -6.95 4.69 2.64
N GLU A 52 -7.55 5.81 2.27
CA GLU A 52 -8.99 6.03 2.48
C GLU A 52 -9.84 5.14 1.58
N GLN A 53 -9.38 4.86 0.36
CA GLN A 53 -10.17 4.14 -0.64
C GLN A 53 -9.90 2.65 -0.69
N SER A 54 -8.84 2.18 -0.05
CA SER A 54 -8.44 0.77 -0.16
C SER A 54 -9.00 -0.06 0.98
N ASP A 55 -9.53 -1.23 0.65
CA ASP A 55 -9.96 -2.23 1.62
C ASP A 55 -8.90 -3.31 1.84
N PHE A 56 -7.89 -3.37 0.97
CA PHE A 56 -6.76 -4.29 1.08
C PHE A 56 -5.50 -3.51 0.73
N ILE A 57 -4.58 -3.37 1.67
CA ILE A 57 -3.38 -2.52 1.53
C ILE A 57 -2.13 -3.35 1.67
N VAL A 58 -1.25 -3.26 0.68
CA VAL A 58 0.04 -3.97 0.66
C VAL A 58 1.16 -2.96 0.62
N VAL A 59 2.10 -3.05 1.56
CA VAL A 59 3.29 -2.21 1.59
C VAL A 59 4.48 -3.01 1.05
N ALA A 60 5.06 -2.54 -0.06
CA ALA A 60 6.12 -3.24 -0.78
C ALA A 60 7.23 -2.27 -1.24
N VAL A 61 7.64 -1.36 -0.37
CA VAL A 61 8.67 -0.37 -0.66
C VAL A 61 10.02 -0.79 -0.07
N ASP A 62 11.10 -0.26 -0.62
CA ASP A 62 12.43 -0.41 -0.02
C ASP A 62 12.56 0.50 1.19
N LEU A 63 13.28 0.02 2.22
CA LEU A 63 13.55 0.84 3.39
C LEU A 63 14.67 1.83 3.08
N ASN A 64 14.37 3.11 3.25
CA ASN A 64 15.34 4.19 3.15
C ASN A 64 14.86 5.38 3.98
N ALA A 65 15.58 6.50 3.94
CA ALA A 65 15.25 7.67 4.75
C ALA A 65 13.85 8.22 4.44
N ASN A 66 13.37 8.04 3.21
CA ASN A 66 12.05 8.53 2.80
C ASN A 66 10.91 7.58 3.15
N THR A 67 11.22 6.30 3.41
CA THR A 67 10.19 5.28 3.68
C THR A 67 10.16 4.83 5.13
N GLN A 68 11.14 5.23 5.95
CA GLN A 68 11.13 4.88 7.36
C GLN A 68 9.90 5.49 8.04
N HIS A 69 9.13 4.65 8.72
CA HIS A 69 7.86 5.03 9.36
C HIS A 69 6.89 5.74 8.41
N LEU A 70 6.92 5.35 7.12
CA LEU A 70 5.98 5.88 6.13
C LEU A 70 4.53 5.66 6.57
N ILE A 71 4.28 4.49 7.18
CA ILE A 71 2.95 4.14 7.71
C ILE A 71 2.98 4.39 9.22
N ASP A 72 2.57 5.57 9.61
CA ASP A 72 2.54 6.03 10.99
C ASP A 72 1.10 6.08 11.53
N ALA A 73 0.91 6.67 12.71
CA ALA A 73 -0.40 6.77 13.33
C ALA A 73 -1.41 7.51 12.46
N GLU A 74 -0.99 8.58 11.79
CA GLU A 74 -1.87 9.34 10.90
C GLU A 74 -2.31 8.50 9.71
N ALA A 75 -1.40 7.70 9.15
CA ALA A 75 -1.73 6.79 8.05
C ALA A 75 -2.76 5.75 8.47
N PHE A 76 -2.59 5.13 9.65
CA PHE A 76 -3.54 4.14 10.14
C PHE A 76 -4.93 4.74 10.37
N LYS A 77 -5.01 5.99 10.80
CA LYS A 77 -6.30 6.66 11.02
C LYS A 77 -7.07 6.87 9.71
N LYS A 78 -6.37 6.95 8.58
CA LYS A 78 -6.98 7.18 7.27
C LYS A 78 -7.48 5.90 6.62
N MET A 79 -7.07 4.75 7.11
CA MET A 79 -7.52 3.46 6.60
C MET A 79 -8.97 3.20 6.99
N GLN A 80 -9.67 2.44 6.16
CA GLN A 80 -11.00 1.94 6.49
C GLN A 80 -10.90 0.99 7.67
N SER A 81 -11.92 0.98 8.53
CA SER A 81 -11.89 0.17 9.76
C SER A 81 -11.78 -1.33 9.51
N HIS A 82 -12.25 -1.78 8.35
CA HIS A 82 -12.23 -3.20 7.97
C HIS A 82 -11.08 -3.53 7.01
N ALA A 83 -10.15 -2.60 6.80
CA ALA A 83 -9.06 -2.82 5.84
C ALA A 83 -8.13 -3.93 6.30
N VAL A 84 -7.67 -4.75 5.36
CA VAL A 84 -6.62 -5.74 5.57
C VAL A 84 -5.30 -5.12 5.20
N PHE A 85 -4.32 -5.19 6.11
CA PHE A 85 -3.03 -4.56 5.94
C PHE A 85 -1.91 -5.59 5.96
N VAL A 86 -1.10 -5.60 4.92
CA VAL A 86 0.03 -6.53 4.79
C VAL A 86 1.30 -5.74 4.52
N ASN A 87 2.32 -5.95 5.35
CA ASN A 87 3.63 -5.33 5.16
C ASN A 87 4.64 -6.40 4.76
N ILE A 88 5.08 -6.37 3.50
CA ILE A 88 6.13 -7.25 3.00
C ILE A 88 7.47 -6.54 2.87
N SER A 89 7.52 -5.28 3.31
CA SER A 89 8.74 -4.49 3.43
C SER A 89 9.43 -4.77 4.76
N ARG A 90 10.56 -4.10 5.01
CA ARG A 90 11.17 -4.14 6.33
C ARG A 90 10.25 -3.48 7.36
N GLY A 91 10.25 -4.03 8.58
CA GLY A 91 9.38 -3.58 9.65
C GLY A 91 9.41 -2.07 9.91
N ALA A 92 10.58 -1.43 9.79
CA ALA A 92 10.75 0.00 10.07
C ALA A 92 10.02 0.94 9.10
N VAL A 93 9.50 0.44 7.98
CA VAL A 93 8.61 1.22 7.11
C VAL A 93 7.29 1.53 7.82
N VAL A 94 6.89 0.64 8.72
CA VAL A 94 5.68 0.78 9.53
C VAL A 94 6.10 1.15 10.96
N ASP A 95 5.42 2.13 11.55
CA ASP A 95 5.58 2.45 12.96
C ASP A 95 4.85 1.38 13.76
N GLU A 96 5.61 0.47 14.41
CA GLU A 96 5.04 -0.67 15.14
C GLU A 96 4.16 -0.23 16.31
N GLN A 97 4.54 0.85 16.99
CA GLN A 97 3.72 1.39 18.08
C GLN A 97 2.37 1.86 17.57
N ALA A 98 2.37 2.55 16.43
CA ALA A 98 1.13 3.01 15.80
C ALA A 98 0.28 1.84 15.34
N LEU A 99 0.90 0.78 14.82
CA LEU A 99 0.19 -0.43 14.41
C LEU A 99 -0.51 -1.08 15.60
N ILE A 100 0.19 -1.22 16.71
CA ILE A 100 -0.38 -1.80 17.94
C ILE A 100 -1.58 -0.98 18.40
N GLN A 101 -1.46 0.35 18.43
CA GLN A 101 -2.56 1.22 18.82
C GLN A 101 -3.77 1.07 17.89
N ALA A 102 -3.53 0.95 16.59
CA ALA A 102 -4.61 0.77 15.62
C ALA A 102 -5.35 -0.55 15.82
N LEU A 103 -4.62 -1.61 16.16
CA LEU A 103 -5.21 -2.94 16.39
C LEU A 103 -6.03 -2.99 17.68
N GLU A 104 -5.75 -2.12 18.64
CA GLU A 104 -6.48 -2.07 19.92
C GLU A 104 -7.81 -1.31 19.83
N GLN A 105 -8.06 -0.65 18.70
CA GLN A 105 -9.29 0.12 18.50
C GLN A 105 -10.41 -0.74 17.85
#